data_982b3deaad6ef2f0f70671dd8b14c68a
#
_entry.id   982b3deaad6ef2f0f70671dd8b14c68a
#
_cell.length_a   1.000
_cell.length_b   1.000
_cell.length_c   1.000
_cell.angle_alpha   90.00
_cell.angle_beta   90.00
_cell.angle_gamma   90.00
#
_symmetry.space_group_name_H-M   'P 1'
#
loop_
_entity.id
_entity.type
_entity.pdbx_description
1 polymer ?
#
loop_
_entity_poly.entity_id
_entity_poly.type
_entity_poly.pdbx_seq_one_letter_code
_entity_poly.pdbx_strand_id
1 'polypeptide(L)'
;MSLFDKLFGGLRMSWPAVVLFGVGAGLYAGVMGSIKPLEPTSLHDICVTMEWWVIFAFVIATNCEKGCECALKTFVFFLVSQPLVYAVEVLAGTLVLDRAIYYYTAIWGPATLLTLPGGLVAHLIGRQDPLGAVVLGLGDTLMVVTGCSYVVRLVQEPPFHLLTVILCFGGVVVMTLAIQKEKKNRIVSFATIVVAFVALMAILAATGRVLV
;
A
#
# COMPACT_ATOMS: atom_id res chain seq x y z
N MET A 1 -18.05 -11.62 13.66
CA MET A 1 -17.20 -11.21 12.54
C MET A 1 -16.55 -9.90 12.93
N SER A 2 -15.23 -9.87 13.07
CA SER A 2 -14.51 -8.64 13.42
C SER A 2 -14.60 -7.61 12.29
N LEU A 3 -14.29 -6.32 12.57
CA LEU A 3 -14.22 -5.28 11.55
C LEU A 3 -13.22 -5.66 10.44
N PHE A 4 -12.09 -6.24 10.82
CA PHE A 4 -11.05 -6.68 9.88
C PHE A 4 -11.50 -7.85 9.00
N ASP A 5 -12.30 -8.80 9.54
CA ASP A 5 -12.88 -9.87 8.72
C ASP A 5 -13.84 -9.33 7.66
N LYS A 6 -14.56 -8.25 7.98
CA LYS A 6 -15.42 -7.57 7.00
C LYS A 6 -14.58 -6.86 5.94
N LEU A 7 -13.53 -6.18 6.33
CA LEU A 7 -12.67 -5.41 5.43
C LEU A 7 -11.91 -6.32 4.44
N PHE A 8 -11.37 -7.44 4.93
CA PHE A 8 -10.58 -8.38 4.15
C PHE A 8 -11.37 -9.64 3.77
N GLY A 9 -12.37 -9.51 2.91
CA GLY A 9 -13.15 -10.61 2.35
C GLY A 9 -14.65 -10.56 2.65
N GLY A 10 -15.17 -9.48 3.25
CA GLY A 10 -16.61 -9.32 3.53
C GLY A 10 -17.25 -8.11 2.86
N LEU A 11 -16.51 -7.36 2.04
CA LEU A 11 -17.04 -6.19 1.33
C LEU A 11 -17.50 -6.59 -0.09
N ARG A 12 -18.67 -6.09 -0.49
CA ARG A 12 -19.08 -6.18 -1.89
C ARG A 12 -18.36 -5.10 -2.71
N MET A 13 -17.22 -5.47 -3.28
CA MET A 13 -16.40 -4.57 -4.08
C MET A 13 -16.95 -4.43 -5.51
N SER A 14 -18.13 -3.78 -5.65
CA SER A 14 -18.71 -3.47 -6.96
C SER A 14 -17.89 -2.41 -7.71
N TRP A 15 -18.07 -2.27 -9.03
CA TRP A 15 -17.35 -1.25 -9.82
C TRP A 15 -17.56 0.18 -9.30
N PRO A 16 -18.81 0.62 -9.00
CA PRO A 16 -18.99 1.93 -8.38
C PRO A 16 -18.28 2.07 -7.02
N ALA A 17 -18.25 0.99 -6.21
CA ALA A 17 -17.55 1.02 -4.93
C ALA A 17 -16.04 1.21 -5.12
N VAL A 18 -15.43 0.56 -6.10
CA VAL A 18 -14.00 0.75 -6.43
C VAL A 18 -13.70 2.19 -6.85
N VAL A 19 -14.53 2.75 -7.72
CA VAL A 19 -14.36 4.14 -8.18
C VAL A 19 -14.52 5.10 -6.99
N LEU A 20 -15.57 4.95 -6.18
CA LEU A 20 -15.77 5.79 -5.00
C LEU A 20 -14.64 5.64 -3.97
N PHE A 21 -14.12 4.43 -3.79
CA PHE A 21 -12.97 4.18 -2.94
C PHE A 21 -11.71 4.88 -3.48
N GLY A 22 -11.47 4.81 -4.80
CA GLY A 22 -10.37 5.53 -5.46
C GLY A 22 -10.50 7.05 -5.34
N VAL A 23 -11.71 7.59 -5.55
CA VAL A 23 -12.00 9.03 -5.35
C VAL A 23 -11.73 9.42 -3.91
N GLY A 24 -12.28 8.68 -2.93
CA GLY A 24 -12.09 8.98 -1.52
C GLY A 24 -10.63 8.94 -1.09
N ALA A 25 -9.88 7.89 -1.50
CA ALA A 25 -8.47 7.74 -1.20
C ALA A 25 -7.63 8.86 -1.84
N GLY A 26 -7.88 9.17 -3.12
CA GLY A 26 -7.15 10.22 -3.85
C GLY A 26 -7.41 11.62 -3.29
N LEU A 27 -8.67 11.95 -2.98
CA LEU A 27 -9.00 13.23 -2.36
C LEU A 27 -8.39 13.34 -0.96
N TYR A 28 -8.49 12.29 -0.13
CA TYR A 28 -7.91 12.31 1.20
C TYR A 28 -6.40 12.49 1.16
N ALA A 29 -5.70 11.71 0.33
CA ALA A 29 -4.25 11.82 0.18
C ALA A 29 -3.84 13.21 -0.34
N GLY A 30 -4.52 13.73 -1.38
CA GLY A 30 -4.23 15.07 -1.91
C GLY A 30 -4.48 16.19 -0.91
N VAL A 31 -5.54 16.10 -0.09
CA VAL A 31 -5.80 17.09 0.98
C VAL A 31 -4.71 17.02 2.05
N MET A 32 -4.33 15.82 2.51
CA MET A 32 -3.26 15.65 3.50
C MET A 32 -1.91 16.14 2.97
N GLY A 33 -1.60 15.89 1.68
CA GLY A 33 -0.41 16.40 0.99
C GLY A 33 -0.39 17.93 0.83
N SER A 34 -1.58 18.54 0.78
CA SER A 34 -1.71 20.00 0.58
C SER A 34 -1.56 20.84 1.85
N ILE A 35 -1.62 20.21 3.04
CA ILE A 35 -1.57 20.93 4.31
C ILE A 35 -0.12 21.00 4.80
N LYS A 36 0.61 22.06 4.47
CA LYS A 36 2.02 22.24 4.84
C LYS A 36 2.38 21.93 6.31
N PRO A 37 1.59 22.34 7.33
CA PRO A 37 1.89 22.00 8.71
C PRO A 37 1.89 20.51 9.03
N LEU A 38 1.29 19.67 8.16
CA LEU A 38 1.27 18.22 8.32
C LEU A 38 2.47 17.53 7.67
N GLU A 39 3.26 18.22 6.86
CA GLU A 39 4.41 17.66 6.11
C GLU A 39 5.35 16.82 6.99
N PRO A 40 5.72 17.22 8.23
CA PRO A 40 6.55 16.40 9.11
C PRO A 40 5.76 15.34 9.91
N THR A 41 4.56 14.95 9.49
CA THR A 41 3.70 14.06 10.28
C THR A 41 3.23 12.84 9.50
N SER A 42 2.87 11.79 10.21
CA SER A 42 2.27 10.58 9.64
C SER A 42 1.00 10.82 8.80
N LEU A 43 0.31 11.94 8.95
CA LEU A 43 -0.86 12.26 8.14
C LEU A 43 -0.48 12.65 6.71
N HIS A 44 0.69 13.27 6.54
CA HIS A 44 1.23 13.58 5.23
C HIS A 44 1.76 12.34 4.51
N ASP A 45 2.25 11.35 5.27
CA ASP A 45 2.88 10.15 4.71
C ASP A 45 1.96 9.40 3.73
N ILE A 46 0.63 9.47 3.89
CA ILE A 46 -0.32 8.82 2.97
C ILE A 46 -0.16 9.28 1.50
N CYS A 47 0.28 10.50 1.25
CA CYS A 47 0.45 10.98 -0.12
C CYS A 47 1.81 10.61 -0.72
N VAL A 48 2.83 10.30 0.11
CA VAL A 48 4.21 10.08 -0.35
C VAL A 48 4.70 8.64 -0.20
N THR A 49 4.02 7.80 0.57
CA THR A 49 4.49 6.45 0.92
C THR A 49 3.55 5.34 0.43
N MET A 50 4.05 4.11 0.43
CA MET A 50 3.38 2.98 -0.22
C MET A 50 2.45 2.17 0.69
N GLU A 51 2.57 2.29 2.03
CA GLU A 51 1.87 1.42 2.97
C GLU A 51 0.34 1.50 2.85
N TRP A 52 -0.22 2.70 2.71
CA TRP A 52 -1.65 2.88 2.52
C TRP A 52 -2.13 2.27 1.20
N TRP A 53 -1.34 2.44 0.14
CA TRP A 53 -1.67 1.91 -1.19
C TRP A 53 -1.61 0.38 -1.21
N VAL A 54 -0.69 -0.23 -0.46
CA VAL A 54 -0.65 -1.68 -0.25
C VAL A 54 -1.90 -2.16 0.49
N ILE A 55 -2.29 -1.50 1.58
CA ILE A 55 -3.51 -1.83 2.33
C ILE A 55 -4.74 -1.73 1.41
N PHE A 56 -4.88 -0.65 0.64
CA PHE A 56 -6.00 -0.46 -0.27
C PHE A 56 -6.05 -1.54 -1.36
N ALA A 57 -4.89 -1.88 -1.93
CA ALA A 57 -4.79 -2.96 -2.91
C ALA A 57 -5.21 -4.31 -2.29
N PHE A 58 -4.82 -4.59 -1.04
CA PHE A 58 -5.21 -5.82 -0.34
C PHE A 58 -6.69 -5.87 -0.01
N VAL A 59 -7.30 -4.74 0.38
CA VAL A 59 -8.76 -4.65 0.55
C VAL A 59 -9.47 -4.98 -0.76
N ILE A 60 -9.00 -4.47 -1.90
CA ILE A 60 -9.59 -4.82 -3.21
C ILE A 60 -9.36 -6.30 -3.51
N ALA A 61 -8.13 -6.79 -3.37
CA ALA A 61 -7.74 -8.14 -3.76
C ALA A 61 -8.50 -9.23 -2.99
N THR A 62 -8.69 -9.05 -1.68
CA THR A 62 -9.43 -10.01 -0.84
C THR A 62 -10.94 -10.00 -1.06
N ASN A 63 -11.47 -8.96 -1.71
CA ASN A 63 -12.90 -8.79 -2.00
C ASN A 63 -13.24 -9.00 -3.49
N CYS A 64 -12.34 -9.58 -4.28
CA CYS A 64 -12.56 -9.97 -5.67
C CYS A 64 -12.68 -11.49 -5.80
N GLU A 65 -13.62 -11.96 -6.62
CA GLU A 65 -13.82 -13.40 -6.85
C GLU A 65 -12.82 -13.98 -7.86
N LYS A 66 -12.38 -13.16 -8.83
CA LYS A 66 -11.52 -13.60 -9.94
C LYS A 66 -10.28 -12.74 -10.08
N GLY A 67 -9.17 -13.35 -10.46
CA GLY A 67 -7.90 -12.65 -10.64
C GLY A 67 -7.96 -11.52 -11.67
N CYS A 68 -8.60 -11.74 -12.84
CA CYS A 68 -8.78 -10.69 -13.85
C CYS A 68 -9.64 -9.52 -13.33
N GLU A 69 -10.66 -9.83 -12.55
CA GLU A 69 -11.49 -8.81 -11.90
C GLU A 69 -10.66 -8.00 -10.89
N CYS A 70 -9.85 -8.66 -10.07
CA CYS A 70 -8.94 -8.04 -9.13
C CYS A 70 -7.95 -7.11 -9.86
N ALA A 71 -7.31 -7.59 -10.92
CA ALA A 71 -6.38 -6.81 -11.74
C ALA A 71 -7.02 -5.53 -12.27
N LEU A 72 -8.19 -5.63 -12.89
CA LEU A 72 -8.90 -4.48 -13.44
C LEU A 72 -9.39 -3.52 -12.35
N LYS A 73 -9.93 -4.03 -11.25
CA LYS A 73 -10.40 -3.19 -10.14
C LYS A 73 -9.27 -2.45 -9.46
N THR A 74 -8.13 -3.12 -9.23
CA THR A 74 -6.94 -2.48 -8.68
C THR A 74 -6.42 -1.41 -9.64
N PHE A 75 -6.34 -1.72 -10.93
CA PHE A 75 -5.94 -0.75 -11.95
C PHE A 75 -6.87 0.48 -11.97
N VAL A 76 -8.19 0.29 -12.00
CA VAL A 76 -9.16 1.40 -11.99
C VAL A 76 -9.05 2.22 -10.70
N PHE A 77 -8.86 1.57 -9.56
CA PHE A 77 -8.63 2.28 -8.30
C PHE A 77 -7.44 3.23 -8.40
N PHE A 78 -6.28 2.77 -8.87
CA PHE A 78 -5.08 3.61 -9.01
C PHE A 78 -5.22 4.65 -10.13
N LEU A 79 -5.87 4.29 -11.24
CA LEU A 79 -6.15 5.21 -12.35
C LEU A 79 -7.01 6.41 -11.92
N VAL A 80 -7.91 6.19 -10.96
CA VAL A 80 -8.77 7.26 -10.40
C VAL A 80 -8.06 8.00 -9.28
N SER A 81 -7.45 7.30 -8.33
CA SER A 81 -6.90 7.91 -7.12
C SER A 81 -5.66 8.76 -7.38
N GLN A 82 -4.71 8.27 -8.18
CA GLN A 82 -3.43 8.96 -8.37
C GLN A 82 -3.54 10.33 -9.05
N PRO A 83 -4.31 10.50 -10.15
CA PRO A 83 -4.50 11.84 -10.72
C PRO A 83 -5.19 12.80 -9.77
N LEU A 84 -6.10 12.30 -8.90
CA LEU A 84 -6.81 13.14 -7.94
C LEU A 84 -5.89 13.69 -6.85
N VAL A 85 -4.90 12.90 -6.37
CA VAL A 85 -3.89 13.40 -5.43
C VAL A 85 -3.25 14.66 -6.00
N TYR A 86 -2.69 14.57 -7.20
CA TYR A 86 -2.00 15.69 -7.84
C TYR A 86 -2.93 16.83 -8.22
N ALA A 87 -4.16 16.53 -8.66
CA ALA A 87 -5.14 17.56 -8.98
C ALA A 87 -5.46 18.42 -7.74
N VAL A 88 -5.64 17.80 -6.57
CA VAL A 88 -5.89 18.51 -5.31
C VAL A 88 -4.69 19.36 -4.91
N GLU A 89 -3.47 18.84 -4.98
CA GLU A 89 -2.25 19.57 -4.64
C GLU A 89 -2.01 20.78 -5.57
N VAL A 90 -2.30 20.63 -6.87
CA VAL A 90 -2.21 21.74 -7.84
C VAL A 90 -3.28 22.80 -7.54
N LEU A 91 -4.53 22.39 -7.27
CA LEU A 91 -5.61 23.30 -6.93
C LEU A 91 -5.36 24.04 -5.60
N ALA A 92 -4.71 23.38 -4.65
CA ALA A 92 -4.28 23.98 -3.38
C ALA A 92 -3.05 24.88 -3.52
N GLY A 93 -2.39 24.90 -4.69
CA GLY A 93 -1.18 25.69 -4.93
C GLY A 93 0.08 25.17 -4.25
N THR A 94 0.06 23.92 -3.77
CA THR A 94 1.22 23.29 -3.13
C THR A 94 2.14 22.58 -4.13
N LEU A 95 1.61 22.21 -5.29
CA LEU A 95 2.35 21.60 -6.38
C LEU A 95 2.14 22.38 -7.69
N VAL A 96 3.20 22.57 -8.46
CA VAL A 96 3.14 23.17 -9.80
C VAL A 96 2.67 22.14 -10.81
N LEU A 97 1.81 22.54 -11.76
CA LEU A 97 1.20 21.63 -12.75
C LEU A 97 2.24 20.80 -13.53
N ASP A 98 3.33 21.40 -13.98
CA ASP A 98 4.38 20.70 -14.75
C ASP A 98 5.02 19.56 -13.92
N ARG A 99 5.24 19.78 -12.63
CA ARG A 99 5.73 18.73 -11.72
C ARG A 99 4.68 17.66 -11.48
N ALA A 100 3.42 18.00 -11.34
CA ALA A 100 2.33 17.05 -11.21
C ALA A 100 2.26 16.12 -12.44
N ILE A 101 2.33 16.71 -13.65
CA ILE A 101 2.36 15.96 -14.91
C ILE A 101 3.60 15.03 -14.96
N TYR A 102 4.77 15.54 -14.57
CA TYR A 102 5.99 14.74 -14.53
C TYR A 102 5.88 13.56 -13.58
N TYR A 103 5.46 13.77 -12.33
CA TYR A 103 5.31 12.68 -11.35
C TYR A 103 4.29 11.64 -11.80
N TYR A 104 3.16 12.10 -12.34
CA TYR A 104 2.16 11.18 -12.85
C TYR A 104 2.68 10.37 -14.04
N THR A 105 3.26 11.02 -15.06
CA THR A 105 3.67 10.36 -16.30
C THR A 105 4.94 9.51 -16.15
N ALA A 106 5.91 9.95 -15.33
CA ALA A 106 7.19 9.27 -15.18
C ALA A 106 7.17 8.17 -14.10
N ILE A 107 6.32 8.31 -13.06
CA ILE A 107 6.33 7.42 -11.89
C ILE A 107 5.02 6.68 -11.76
N TRP A 108 3.92 7.40 -11.50
CA TRP A 108 2.65 6.78 -11.12
C TRP A 108 1.85 6.20 -12.30
N GLY A 109 1.99 6.75 -13.49
CA GLY A 109 1.39 6.16 -14.70
C GLY A 109 1.93 4.76 -14.99
N PRO A 110 3.26 4.57 -15.11
CA PRO A 110 3.86 3.23 -15.21
C PRO A 110 3.53 2.33 -14.02
N ALA A 111 3.58 2.85 -12.77
CA ALA A 111 3.19 2.10 -11.58
C ALA A 111 1.73 1.64 -11.64
N THR A 112 0.82 2.51 -12.11
CA THR A 112 -0.59 2.16 -12.31
C THR A 112 -0.75 1.03 -13.33
N LEU A 113 -0.01 1.04 -14.45
CA LEU A 113 -0.03 -0.07 -15.41
C LEU A 113 0.47 -1.38 -14.79
N LEU A 114 1.48 -1.32 -13.92
CA LEU A 114 1.99 -2.50 -13.19
C LEU A 114 0.97 -3.08 -12.20
N THR A 115 -0.05 -2.32 -11.82
CA THR A 115 -1.14 -2.88 -10.98
C THR A 115 -1.99 -3.92 -11.70
N LEU A 116 -1.97 -3.99 -13.03
CA LEU A 116 -2.65 -5.05 -13.78
C LEU A 116 -2.04 -6.44 -13.48
N PRO A 117 -0.75 -6.70 -13.78
CA PRO A 117 -0.13 -7.97 -13.39
C PRO A 117 -0.05 -8.10 -11.86
N GLY A 118 0.19 -7.01 -11.13
CA GLY A 118 0.19 -7.00 -9.67
C GLY A 118 -1.13 -7.44 -9.06
N GLY A 119 -2.26 -7.01 -9.59
CA GLY A 119 -3.59 -7.40 -9.13
C GLY A 119 -3.93 -8.86 -9.40
N LEU A 120 -3.42 -9.44 -10.52
CA LEU A 120 -3.53 -10.88 -10.76
C LEU A 120 -2.82 -11.68 -9.66
N VAL A 121 -1.62 -11.26 -9.29
CA VAL A 121 -0.83 -11.90 -8.22
C VAL A 121 -1.48 -11.63 -6.86
N ALA A 122 -1.87 -10.38 -6.57
CA ALA A 122 -2.49 -9.99 -5.31
C ALA A 122 -3.79 -10.75 -5.02
N HIS A 123 -4.55 -11.15 -6.05
CA HIS A 123 -5.74 -11.99 -5.85
C HIS A 123 -5.43 -13.30 -5.10
N LEU A 124 -4.20 -13.81 -5.22
CA LEU A 124 -3.80 -15.04 -4.54
C LEU A 124 -3.70 -14.90 -3.01
N ILE A 125 -3.59 -13.68 -2.47
CA ILE A 125 -3.50 -13.45 -1.00
C ILE A 125 -4.71 -13.99 -0.23
N GLY A 126 -5.89 -14.04 -0.86
CA GLY A 126 -7.11 -14.58 -0.27
C GLY A 126 -7.13 -16.13 -0.16
N ARG A 127 -6.19 -16.81 -0.83
CA ARG A 127 -6.10 -18.29 -0.76
C ARG A 127 -5.64 -18.74 0.61
N GLN A 128 -6.27 -19.81 1.10
CA GLN A 128 -5.94 -20.42 2.40
C GLN A 128 -4.93 -21.57 2.22
N ASP A 129 -3.88 -21.35 1.44
CA ASP A 129 -2.80 -22.28 1.17
C ASP A 129 -1.41 -21.61 1.27
N PRO A 130 -0.31 -22.37 1.24
CA PRO A 130 1.04 -21.81 1.33
C PRO A 130 1.36 -20.76 0.24
N LEU A 131 0.78 -20.90 -0.98
CA LEU A 131 1.00 -19.93 -2.05
C LEU A 131 0.38 -18.57 -1.70
N GLY A 132 -0.87 -18.57 -1.20
CA GLY A 132 -1.51 -17.34 -0.73
C GLY A 132 -0.74 -16.69 0.41
N ALA A 133 -0.22 -17.48 1.33
CA ALA A 133 0.59 -16.99 2.45
C ALA A 133 1.92 -16.36 1.97
N VAL A 134 2.59 -16.97 0.98
CA VAL A 134 3.82 -16.41 0.39
C VAL A 134 3.52 -15.08 -0.32
N VAL A 135 2.48 -15.02 -1.13
CA VAL A 135 2.13 -13.79 -1.85
C VAL A 135 1.77 -12.66 -0.87
N LEU A 136 1.02 -12.97 0.19
CA LEU A 136 0.73 -12.02 1.26
C LEU A 136 2.02 -11.52 1.91
N GLY A 137 2.92 -12.43 2.31
CA GLY A 137 4.20 -12.08 2.93
C GLY A 137 5.09 -11.21 2.04
N LEU A 138 5.11 -11.44 0.72
CA LEU A 138 5.85 -10.59 -0.22
C LEU A 138 5.27 -9.16 -0.28
N GLY A 139 3.96 -9.01 -0.30
CA GLY A 139 3.31 -7.70 -0.26
C GLY A 139 3.52 -7.00 1.09
N ASP A 140 3.41 -7.72 2.20
CA ASP A 140 3.68 -7.21 3.55
C ASP A 140 5.14 -6.77 3.73
N THR A 141 6.09 -7.35 2.98
CA THR A 141 7.50 -6.95 3.00
C THR A 141 7.67 -5.49 2.59
N LEU A 142 6.86 -4.98 1.65
CA LEU A 142 6.90 -3.56 1.26
C LEU A 142 6.56 -2.65 2.44
N MET A 143 5.57 -3.04 3.25
CA MET A 143 5.23 -2.28 4.46
C MET A 143 6.33 -2.35 5.52
N VAL A 144 6.96 -3.51 5.69
CA VAL A 144 8.10 -3.66 6.63
C VAL A 144 9.27 -2.78 6.22
N VAL A 145 9.60 -2.74 4.93
CA VAL A 145 10.66 -1.87 4.38
C VAL A 145 10.36 -0.39 4.64
N THR A 146 9.14 0.05 4.34
CA THR A 146 8.69 1.41 4.65
C THR A 146 8.77 1.68 6.15
N GLY A 147 8.26 0.77 6.97
CA GLY A 147 8.30 0.88 8.43
C GLY A 147 9.72 1.03 8.98
N CYS A 148 10.67 0.25 8.47
CA CYS A 148 12.10 0.36 8.86
C CYS A 148 12.68 1.73 8.49
N SER A 149 12.38 2.27 7.30
CA SER A 149 12.81 3.62 6.91
C SER A 149 12.26 4.69 7.87
N TYR A 150 10.98 4.55 8.26
CA TYR A 150 10.36 5.48 9.21
C TYR A 150 10.84 5.30 10.65
N VAL A 151 11.29 4.12 11.08
CA VAL A 151 11.97 3.94 12.37
C VAL A 151 13.26 4.77 12.42
N VAL A 152 14.04 4.78 11.34
CA VAL A 152 15.25 5.62 11.26
C VAL A 152 14.90 7.10 11.38
N ARG A 153 13.88 7.56 10.65
CA ARG A 153 13.40 8.95 10.74
C ARG A 153 12.86 9.30 12.12
N LEU A 154 12.14 8.38 12.77
CA LEU A 154 11.60 8.57 14.12
C LEU A 154 12.71 8.78 15.17
N VAL A 155 13.87 8.14 14.99
CA VAL A 155 15.03 8.34 15.86
C VAL A 155 15.67 9.73 15.63
N GLN A 156 15.63 10.22 14.39
CA GLN A 156 16.19 11.53 14.01
C GLN A 156 15.25 12.69 14.37
N GLU A 157 13.95 12.51 14.16
CA GLU A 157 12.91 13.55 14.31
C GLU A 157 11.68 13.00 15.08
N PRO A 158 11.81 12.66 16.37
CA PRO A 158 10.65 12.14 17.12
C PRO A 158 9.67 13.28 17.47
N PRO A 159 8.35 13.01 17.57
CA PRO A 159 7.60 11.74 17.36
C PRO A 159 6.72 11.73 16.10
N PHE A 160 7.01 12.57 15.12
CA PHE A 160 6.05 12.95 14.05
C PHE A 160 5.58 11.82 13.13
N HIS A 161 6.39 10.78 12.91
CA HIS A 161 6.05 9.65 12.04
C HIS A 161 5.65 8.37 12.79
N LEU A 162 5.34 8.45 14.07
CA LEU A 162 5.03 7.29 14.93
C LEU A 162 3.82 6.48 14.42
N LEU A 163 2.76 7.16 13.95
CA LEU A 163 1.58 6.46 13.42
C LEU A 163 1.88 5.67 12.16
N THR A 164 2.77 6.16 11.30
CA THR A 164 3.23 5.44 10.11
C THR A 164 3.98 4.17 10.49
N VAL A 165 4.88 4.24 11.47
CA VAL A 165 5.57 3.06 12.01
C VAL A 165 4.57 2.04 12.57
N ILE A 166 3.61 2.50 13.40
CA ILE A 166 2.57 1.64 13.97
C ILE A 166 1.72 1.02 12.85
N LEU A 167 1.34 1.80 11.84
CA LEU A 167 0.56 1.32 10.71
C LEU A 167 1.32 0.25 9.91
N CYS A 168 2.60 0.47 9.62
CA CYS A 168 3.42 -0.48 8.87
C CYS A 168 3.52 -1.82 9.59
N PHE A 169 3.98 -1.85 10.83
CA PHE A 169 4.17 -3.12 11.56
C PHE A 169 2.86 -3.69 12.08
N GLY A 170 1.99 -2.85 12.65
CA GLY A 170 0.66 -3.27 13.11
C GLY A 170 -0.23 -3.73 11.96
N GLY A 171 -0.19 -3.03 10.82
CA GLY A 171 -0.90 -3.39 9.60
C GLY A 171 -0.51 -4.78 9.09
N VAL A 172 0.78 -5.08 9.02
CA VAL A 172 1.29 -6.42 8.65
C VAL A 172 0.71 -7.50 9.55
N VAL A 173 0.76 -7.31 10.87
CA VAL A 173 0.20 -8.28 11.83
C VAL A 173 -1.30 -8.44 11.62
N VAL A 174 -2.04 -7.33 11.54
CA VAL A 174 -3.50 -7.33 11.37
C VAL A 174 -3.90 -8.01 10.05
N MET A 175 -3.25 -7.67 8.94
CA MET A 175 -3.56 -8.24 7.62
C MET A 175 -3.24 -9.73 7.59
N THR A 176 -2.08 -10.15 8.09
CA THR A 176 -1.73 -11.57 8.16
C THR A 176 -2.74 -12.37 8.99
N LEU A 177 -3.17 -11.84 10.16
CA LEU A 177 -4.14 -12.51 11.01
C LEU A 177 -5.57 -12.50 10.43
N ALA A 178 -5.96 -11.43 9.75
CA ALA A 178 -7.29 -11.29 9.17
C ALA A 178 -7.46 -12.11 7.90
N ILE A 179 -6.43 -12.15 7.04
CA ILE A 179 -6.49 -12.80 5.73
C ILE A 179 -6.21 -14.30 5.86
N GLN A 180 -5.14 -14.70 6.55
CA GLN A 180 -4.79 -16.13 6.72
C GLN A 180 -5.42 -16.68 7.99
N LYS A 181 -6.37 -17.61 7.83
CA LYS A 181 -7.11 -18.17 8.98
C LYS A 181 -6.33 -19.30 9.68
N GLU A 182 -5.54 -20.07 8.93
CA GLU A 182 -4.76 -21.18 9.46
C GLU A 182 -3.42 -20.73 10.05
N LYS A 183 -3.08 -21.23 11.26
CA LYS A 183 -1.81 -20.92 11.93
C LYS A 183 -0.60 -21.25 11.07
N LYS A 184 -0.63 -22.36 10.32
CA LYS A 184 0.45 -22.76 9.41
C LYS A 184 0.73 -21.70 8.36
N ASN A 185 -0.31 -21.18 7.70
CA ASN A 185 -0.19 -20.18 6.65
C ASN A 185 0.30 -18.83 7.22
N ARG A 186 -0.12 -18.44 8.43
CA ARG A 186 0.41 -17.28 9.12
C ARG A 186 1.92 -17.38 9.34
N ILE A 187 2.39 -18.55 9.78
CA ILE A 187 3.83 -18.80 9.98
C ILE A 187 4.57 -18.68 8.63
N VAL A 188 4.02 -19.26 7.55
CA VAL A 188 4.60 -19.14 6.20
C VAL A 188 4.66 -17.68 5.76
N SER A 189 3.62 -16.88 5.97
CA SER A 189 3.60 -15.46 5.64
C SER A 189 4.70 -14.68 6.38
N PHE A 190 4.80 -14.84 7.70
CA PHE A 190 5.85 -14.19 8.50
C PHE A 190 7.26 -14.67 8.11
N ALA A 191 7.45 -15.96 7.85
CA ALA A 191 8.74 -16.47 7.37
C ALA A 191 9.11 -15.86 6.01
N THR A 192 8.12 -15.72 5.11
CA THR A 192 8.33 -15.07 3.80
C THR A 192 8.75 -13.61 3.96
N ILE A 193 8.12 -12.85 4.87
CA ILE A 193 8.52 -11.46 5.16
C ILE A 193 9.99 -11.40 5.57
N VAL A 194 10.41 -12.25 6.51
CA VAL A 194 11.79 -12.27 6.99
C VAL A 194 12.77 -12.60 5.86
N VAL A 195 12.49 -13.64 5.08
CA VAL A 195 13.36 -14.06 3.97
C VAL A 195 13.43 -13.00 2.88
N ALA A 196 12.28 -12.43 2.47
CA ALA A 196 12.22 -11.41 1.43
C ALA A 196 12.90 -10.11 1.89
N PHE A 197 12.71 -9.71 3.15
CA PHE A 197 13.38 -8.54 3.71
C PHE A 197 14.90 -8.71 3.75
N VAL A 198 15.39 -9.85 4.24
CA VAL A 198 16.85 -10.15 4.28
C VAL A 198 17.43 -10.18 2.87
N ALA A 199 16.75 -10.83 1.92
CA ALA A 199 17.18 -10.87 0.52
C ALA A 199 17.26 -9.46 -0.09
N LEU A 200 16.24 -8.61 0.16
CA LEU A 200 16.25 -7.23 -0.32
C LEU A 200 17.39 -6.42 0.27
N MET A 201 17.62 -6.53 1.58
CA MET A 201 18.72 -5.84 2.26
C MET A 201 20.09 -6.30 1.73
N ALA A 202 20.26 -7.59 1.44
CA ALA A 202 21.49 -8.12 0.85
C ALA A 202 21.72 -7.55 -0.56
N ILE A 203 20.66 -7.45 -1.39
CA ILE A 203 20.74 -6.86 -2.74
C ILE A 203 21.11 -5.36 -2.66
N LEU A 204 20.49 -4.61 -1.76
CA LEU A 204 20.79 -3.18 -1.57
C LEU A 204 22.23 -2.97 -1.11
N ALA A 205 22.71 -3.78 -0.16
CA ALA A 205 24.09 -3.74 0.32
C ALA A 205 25.08 -4.07 -0.83
N ALA A 206 24.79 -5.10 -1.64
CA ALA A 206 25.65 -5.50 -2.77
C ALA A 206 25.68 -4.43 -3.88
N THR A 207 24.61 -3.65 -4.04
CA THR A 207 24.54 -2.57 -5.06
C THR A 207 24.99 -1.21 -4.54
N GLY A 208 25.45 -1.12 -3.29
CA GLY A 208 25.86 0.14 -2.64
C GLY A 208 24.72 1.13 -2.44
N ARG A 209 23.46 0.68 -2.52
CA ARG A 209 22.28 1.50 -2.25
C ARG A 209 21.90 1.34 -0.78
N VAL A 210 21.74 2.45 -0.09
CA VAL A 210 21.25 2.49 1.30
C VAL A 210 19.77 2.84 1.25
N LEU A 211 18.95 2.15 2.07
CA LEU A 211 17.58 2.62 2.36
C LEU A 211 17.71 3.90 3.22
N VAL A 212 17.53 5.05 2.59
CA VAL A 212 17.45 6.35 3.26
C VAL A 212 16.02 6.86 3.10
#